data_b6d0374d4aea10b79e798fe0e73aebd1
#
_entry.id   b6d0374d4aea10b79e798fe0e73aebd1
#
_cell.length_a   1.000
_cell.length_b   1.000
_cell.length_c   1.000
_cell.angle_alpha   90.00
_cell.angle_beta   90.00
_cell.angle_gamma   90.00
#
_symmetry.space_group_name_H-M   'P 1'
#
loop_
_entity.id
_entity.type
_entity.pdbx_description
1 polymer ?
#
loop_
_entity_poly.entity_id
_entity_poly.type
_entity_poly.pdbx_seq_one_letter_code
_entity_poly.pdbx_strand_id
1 'polypeptide(L)'
;MLNGRARWTKLGRILKPDSEREWMATYTGACFAVPRADADVVNVYVTGRDSQNRSRIGVITIDPGDPTSSVVVGRAPVFEPGELGAFDENGVSYPWIVEAGDAHYMYYVGWMPTVLTPFQNHVGLAVRESGGEWRRLSRAPILPRTDDDYLSIGSTAVLRQPDRWRMWYTCFRRWGQSAGDPKHVYVIKFAESVDGIQWTRPNHVCIDGRSPEEFSIGRPSVLRQDGLYHMWFSYRGAEYRIGYAWSENGVDWTRRDDLAGIDVSARGWDSEGICYSHVFRWKDAFYMLYCGNHYGRDGLGLAVLNQ
;
A
#
# COMPACT_ATOMS: atom_id res chain seq x y z
N MET A 1 2.52 -1.52 23.21
CA MET A 1 3.04 -0.14 22.99
C MET A 1 4.00 -0.16 21.80
N LEU A 2 3.76 0.68 20.81
CA LEU A 2 4.63 0.82 19.61
C LEU A 2 5.86 1.70 19.91
N ASN A 3 6.49 1.52 21.07
CA ASN A 3 7.63 2.31 21.51
C ASN A 3 8.93 1.56 21.23
N GLY A 4 9.66 1.93 20.19
CA GLY A 4 11.08 1.77 19.92
C GLY A 4 11.78 0.41 20.12
N ARG A 5 11.07 -0.63 20.60
CA ARG A 5 11.56 -2.03 20.74
C ARG A 5 10.62 -3.04 20.13
N ALA A 6 9.62 -2.58 19.41
CA ALA A 6 8.67 -3.44 18.74
C ALA A 6 9.41 -4.40 17.78
N ARG A 7 9.18 -5.69 17.91
CA ARG A 7 9.71 -6.71 17.01
C ARG A 7 8.55 -7.50 16.43
N TRP A 8 8.60 -7.69 15.13
CA TRP A 8 7.62 -8.48 14.41
C TRP A 8 8.06 -9.95 14.33
N THR A 9 7.21 -10.86 14.78
CA THR A 9 7.38 -12.30 14.53
C THR A 9 6.67 -12.65 13.23
N LYS A 10 7.42 -13.13 12.25
CA LYS A 10 6.90 -13.60 10.97
C LYS A 10 6.09 -14.89 11.16
N LEU A 11 4.85 -14.90 10.72
CA LEU A 11 3.95 -16.05 10.77
C LEU A 11 4.00 -16.92 9.51
N GLY A 12 4.74 -16.45 8.48
CA GLY A 12 4.93 -17.17 7.23
C GLY A 12 4.27 -16.51 6.03
N ARG A 13 4.43 -17.15 4.89
CA ARG A 13 3.80 -16.73 3.63
C ARG A 13 2.35 -17.19 3.59
N ILE A 14 1.41 -16.26 3.45
CA ILE A 14 -0.03 -16.53 3.42
C ILE A 14 -0.59 -16.62 2.00
N LEU A 15 0.08 -16.01 1.02
CA LEU A 15 -0.36 -16.03 -0.37
C LEU A 15 0.83 -16.03 -1.30
N LYS A 16 0.71 -16.72 -2.43
CA LYS A 16 1.64 -16.66 -3.56
C LYS A 16 0.83 -16.48 -4.86
N PRO A 17 1.46 -16.01 -5.95
CA PRO A 17 0.84 -16.03 -7.26
C PRO A 17 0.34 -17.44 -7.62
N ASP A 18 -0.77 -17.49 -8.32
CA ASP A 18 -1.44 -18.74 -8.70
C ASP A 18 -1.82 -18.67 -10.18
N SER A 19 -1.13 -19.42 -11.02
CA SER A 19 -1.33 -19.43 -12.47
C SER A 19 -2.71 -19.98 -12.90
N GLU A 20 -3.41 -20.69 -12.03
CA GLU A 20 -4.78 -21.15 -12.29
C GLU A 20 -5.82 -20.04 -12.07
N ARG A 21 -5.41 -18.94 -11.44
CA ARG A 21 -6.24 -17.75 -11.18
C ARG A 21 -5.72 -16.56 -11.96
N GLU A 22 -6.24 -16.33 -13.15
CA GLU A 22 -5.73 -15.33 -14.09
C GLU A 22 -5.49 -13.96 -13.43
N TRP A 23 -6.38 -13.49 -12.54
CA TRP A 23 -6.26 -12.17 -11.93
C TRP A 23 -5.04 -12.02 -10.99
N MET A 24 -4.40 -13.12 -10.58
CA MET A 24 -3.23 -13.13 -9.69
C MET A 24 -2.13 -14.10 -10.17
N ALA A 25 -2.06 -14.35 -11.46
CA ALA A 25 -1.21 -15.38 -12.04
C ALA A 25 0.29 -15.13 -11.84
N THR A 26 0.73 -13.86 -11.83
CA THR A 26 2.16 -13.52 -11.84
C THR A 26 2.62 -12.69 -10.64
N TYR A 27 1.69 -12.16 -9.84
CA TYR A 27 1.98 -11.25 -8.73
C TYR A 27 0.87 -11.27 -7.70
N THR A 28 1.25 -11.16 -6.42
CA THR A 28 0.35 -10.89 -5.28
C THR A 28 1.02 -9.98 -4.28
N GLY A 29 0.39 -8.87 -3.92
CA GLY A 29 0.98 -7.96 -2.96
C GLY A 29 0.23 -6.64 -2.81
N ALA A 30 0.88 -5.64 -2.25
CA ALA A 30 0.34 -4.30 -2.06
C ALA A 30 -1.13 -4.34 -1.58
N CYS A 31 -1.33 -4.76 -0.34
CA CYS A 31 -2.62 -5.15 0.22
C CYS A 31 -3.13 -4.18 1.29
N PHE A 32 -4.40 -4.37 1.68
CA PHE A 32 -5.05 -3.68 2.80
C PHE A 32 -5.96 -4.63 3.56
N ALA A 33 -5.87 -4.66 4.88
CA ALA A 33 -6.65 -5.52 5.76
C ALA A 33 -7.87 -4.81 6.33
N VAL A 34 -9.01 -5.47 6.28
CA VAL A 34 -10.27 -5.02 6.89
C VAL A 34 -10.75 -6.13 7.83
N PRO A 35 -10.56 -5.99 9.16
CA PRO A 35 -11.14 -6.91 10.13
C PRO A 35 -12.66 -6.97 9.99
N ARG A 36 -13.22 -8.17 10.07
CA ARG A 36 -14.67 -8.34 10.06
C ARG A 36 -15.22 -8.28 11.47
N ALA A 37 -16.26 -7.47 11.67
CA ALA A 37 -16.91 -7.32 12.97
C ALA A 37 -17.78 -8.54 13.33
N ASP A 38 -18.26 -9.29 12.32
CA ASP A 38 -19.20 -10.41 12.44
C ASP A 38 -18.53 -11.78 12.47
N ALA A 39 -17.20 -11.84 12.33
CA ALA A 39 -16.45 -13.10 12.31
C ALA A 39 -14.99 -12.90 12.76
N ASP A 40 -14.40 -13.94 13.30
CA ASP A 40 -12.98 -13.97 13.73
C ASP A 40 -12.01 -14.08 12.53
N VAL A 41 -12.25 -13.31 11.48
CA VAL A 41 -11.44 -13.30 10.27
C VAL A 41 -11.17 -11.88 9.77
N VAL A 42 -10.21 -11.77 8.88
CA VAL A 42 -9.82 -10.51 8.24
C VAL A 42 -9.94 -10.66 6.73
N ASN A 43 -10.65 -9.74 6.10
CA ASN A 43 -10.63 -9.60 4.65
C ASN A 43 -9.39 -8.79 4.24
N VAL A 44 -8.55 -9.36 3.39
CA VAL A 44 -7.38 -8.70 2.85
C VAL A 44 -7.63 -8.42 1.37
N TYR A 45 -7.71 -7.14 1.03
CA TYR A 45 -7.74 -6.67 -0.35
C TYR A 45 -6.33 -6.73 -0.91
N VAL A 46 -6.13 -7.48 -1.98
CA VAL A 46 -4.81 -7.80 -2.54
C VAL A 46 -4.73 -7.37 -3.98
N THR A 47 -3.63 -6.71 -4.34
CA THR A 47 -3.29 -6.50 -5.75
C THR A 47 -2.78 -7.80 -6.35
N GLY A 48 -3.44 -8.27 -7.39
CA GLY A 48 -2.97 -9.37 -8.25
C GLY A 48 -2.60 -8.87 -9.64
N ARG A 49 -1.76 -9.61 -10.37
CA ARG A 49 -1.48 -9.37 -11.79
C ARG A 49 -1.70 -10.62 -12.62
N ASP A 50 -2.31 -10.41 -13.77
CA ASP A 50 -2.52 -11.45 -14.77
C ASP A 50 -1.25 -11.74 -15.60
N SER A 51 -1.38 -12.69 -16.52
CA SER A 51 -0.31 -13.08 -17.45
C SER A 51 0.14 -11.95 -18.40
N GLN A 52 -0.73 -10.95 -18.63
CA GLN A 52 -0.46 -9.76 -19.43
C GLN A 52 0.07 -8.57 -18.60
N ASN A 53 0.40 -8.80 -17.32
CA ASN A 53 0.84 -7.79 -16.37
C ASN A 53 -0.22 -6.70 -16.06
N ARG A 54 -1.50 -6.95 -16.29
CA ARG A 54 -2.59 -6.06 -15.87
C ARG A 54 -2.94 -6.33 -14.41
N SER A 55 -3.14 -5.28 -13.62
CA SER A 55 -3.43 -5.47 -12.20
C SER A 55 -4.89 -5.28 -11.83
N ARG A 56 -5.33 -6.07 -10.85
CA ARG A 56 -6.69 -6.07 -10.28
C ARG A 56 -6.61 -6.13 -8.77
N ILE A 57 -7.69 -5.74 -8.11
CA ILE A 57 -7.84 -5.91 -6.68
C ILE A 57 -8.82 -7.04 -6.40
N GLY A 58 -8.32 -8.10 -5.77
CA GLY A 58 -9.12 -9.21 -5.26
C GLY A 58 -9.21 -9.19 -3.74
N VAL A 59 -9.91 -10.16 -3.17
CA VAL A 59 -10.03 -10.33 -1.72
C VAL A 59 -9.67 -11.75 -1.34
N ILE A 60 -8.86 -11.88 -0.30
CA ILE A 60 -8.69 -13.12 0.44
C ILE A 60 -9.23 -12.95 1.85
N THR A 61 -9.67 -14.04 2.47
CA THR A 61 -10.06 -14.06 3.88
C THR A 61 -9.09 -14.92 4.65
N ILE A 62 -8.61 -14.45 5.79
CA ILE A 62 -7.68 -15.15 6.67
C ILE A 62 -8.16 -15.11 8.12
N ASP A 63 -7.84 -16.13 8.88
CA ASP A 63 -7.79 -16.08 10.35
C ASP A 63 -6.34 -15.77 10.76
N PRO A 64 -6.05 -14.59 11.35
CA PRO A 64 -4.69 -14.30 11.82
C PRO A 64 -4.18 -15.21 12.93
N GLY A 65 -5.06 -15.97 13.59
CA GLY A 65 -4.69 -17.02 14.57
C GLY A 65 -4.17 -18.30 13.92
N ASP A 66 -4.57 -18.56 12.65
CA ASP A 66 -4.07 -19.67 11.81
C ASP A 66 -3.88 -19.21 10.35
N PRO A 67 -2.94 -18.29 10.11
CA PRO A 67 -2.90 -17.53 8.86
C PRO A 67 -2.46 -18.34 7.65
N THR A 68 -1.82 -19.48 7.82
CA THR A 68 -1.31 -20.28 6.69
C THR A 68 -2.29 -21.34 6.23
N SER A 69 -3.17 -21.83 7.10
CA SER A 69 -4.13 -22.90 6.79
C SER A 69 -5.53 -22.36 6.48
N SER A 70 -5.85 -21.13 6.93
CA SER A 70 -7.19 -20.55 6.85
C SER A 70 -7.45 -19.72 5.58
N VAL A 71 -6.49 -19.60 4.67
CA VAL A 71 -6.60 -18.67 3.52
C VAL A 71 -7.68 -19.11 2.53
N VAL A 72 -8.69 -18.29 2.38
CA VAL A 72 -9.73 -18.45 1.34
C VAL A 72 -9.54 -17.36 0.29
N VAL A 73 -9.23 -17.77 -0.93
CA VAL A 73 -9.01 -16.84 -2.06
C VAL A 73 -10.33 -16.64 -2.82
N GLY A 74 -10.73 -15.37 -3.00
CA GLY A 74 -11.90 -15.02 -3.82
C GLY A 74 -11.79 -15.55 -5.26
N ARG A 75 -12.92 -15.95 -5.85
CA ARG A 75 -12.97 -16.52 -7.20
C ARG A 75 -12.60 -15.50 -8.28
N ALA A 76 -13.05 -14.25 -8.09
CA ALA A 76 -12.86 -13.14 -9.02
C ALA A 76 -12.36 -11.90 -8.27
N PRO A 77 -11.73 -10.95 -8.98
CA PRO A 77 -11.41 -9.66 -8.40
C PRO A 77 -12.68 -8.89 -8.06
N VAL A 78 -12.58 -7.99 -7.10
CA VAL A 78 -13.67 -7.10 -6.67
C VAL A 78 -13.56 -5.72 -7.29
N PHE A 79 -12.44 -5.43 -7.95
CA PHE A 79 -12.23 -4.16 -8.66
C PHE A 79 -11.29 -4.35 -9.86
N GLU A 80 -11.80 -3.99 -11.02
CA GLU A 80 -11.22 -4.21 -12.34
C GLU A 80 -10.59 -2.93 -12.91
N PRO A 81 -9.67 -3.03 -13.89
CA PRO A 81 -9.18 -1.89 -14.67
C PRO A 81 -10.30 -1.03 -15.27
N GLY A 82 -9.98 0.22 -15.57
CA GLY A 82 -10.88 1.13 -16.27
C GLY A 82 -11.04 0.81 -17.75
N GLU A 83 -11.89 1.59 -18.41
CA GLU A 83 -12.06 1.53 -19.87
C GLU A 83 -10.78 1.98 -20.59
N LEU A 84 -10.64 1.61 -21.85
CA LEU A 84 -9.51 2.04 -22.70
C LEU A 84 -9.42 3.56 -22.77
N GLY A 85 -8.24 4.11 -22.52
CA GLY A 85 -7.98 5.54 -22.43
C GLY A 85 -8.17 6.15 -21.03
N ALA A 86 -8.69 5.38 -20.05
CA ALA A 86 -8.75 5.82 -18.67
C ALA A 86 -7.37 5.76 -18.01
N PHE A 87 -7.17 6.56 -16.96
CA PHE A 87 -5.90 6.60 -16.21
C PHE A 87 -5.52 5.27 -15.53
N ASP A 88 -6.47 4.36 -15.44
CA ASP A 88 -6.34 3.04 -14.81
C ASP A 88 -6.67 1.89 -15.79
N GLU A 89 -6.53 2.15 -17.10
CA GLU A 89 -6.85 1.17 -18.17
C GLU A 89 -6.03 -0.12 -18.10
N ASN A 90 -4.79 -0.05 -17.61
CA ASN A 90 -3.91 -1.22 -17.50
C ASN A 90 -3.94 -1.85 -16.12
N GLY A 91 -4.50 -1.17 -15.12
CA GLY A 91 -4.67 -1.79 -13.83
C GLY A 91 -5.00 -0.87 -12.67
N VAL A 92 -5.52 -1.53 -11.65
CA VAL A 92 -5.81 -0.98 -10.32
C VAL A 92 -5.01 -1.73 -9.27
N SER A 93 -4.44 -1.01 -8.30
CA SER A 93 -3.51 -1.58 -7.32
C SER A 93 -3.44 -0.74 -6.03
N TYR A 94 -2.72 -1.22 -5.03
CA TYR A 94 -2.43 -0.50 -3.80
C TYR A 94 -3.69 0.01 -3.08
N PRO A 95 -4.67 -0.84 -2.77
CA PRO A 95 -5.89 -0.41 -2.09
C PRO A 95 -5.57 0.18 -0.71
N TRP A 96 -6.31 1.24 -0.34
CA TRP A 96 -6.38 1.78 1.00
C TRP A 96 -7.82 2.14 1.32
N ILE A 97 -8.41 1.50 2.33
CA ILE A 97 -9.86 1.60 2.58
C ILE A 97 -10.12 2.38 3.87
N VAL A 98 -11.07 3.30 3.84
CA VAL A 98 -11.48 4.12 4.98
C VAL A 98 -13.00 4.16 5.06
N GLU A 99 -13.55 4.06 6.26
CA GLU A 99 -14.97 4.26 6.51
C GLU A 99 -15.34 5.74 6.35
N ALA A 100 -16.38 6.02 5.57
CA ALA A 100 -16.85 7.36 5.20
C ALA A 100 -18.36 7.48 5.44
N GLY A 101 -18.80 7.52 6.72
CA GLY A 101 -20.21 7.42 7.09
C GLY A 101 -20.74 6.03 6.82
N ASP A 102 -21.81 5.92 6.04
CA ASP A 102 -22.44 4.64 5.67
C ASP A 102 -21.76 3.96 4.47
N ALA A 103 -20.71 4.58 3.91
CA ALA A 103 -19.94 4.06 2.78
C ALA A 103 -18.49 3.78 3.16
N HIS A 104 -17.80 3.05 2.29
CA HIS A 104 -16.36 2.87 2.33
C HIS A 104 -15.74 3.55 1.12
N TYR A 105 -14.65 4.26 1.33
CA TYR A 105 -13.79 4.83 0.30
C TYR A 105 -12.56 3.95 0.13
N MET A 106 -12.26 3.57 -1.11
CA MET A 106 -11.02 2.89 -1.47
C MET A 106 -10.18 3.80 -2.36
N TYR A 107 -9.11 4.34 -1.79
CA TYR A 107 -8.05 4.99 -2.55
C TYR A 107 -7.22 3.91 -3.21
N TYR A 108 -6.97 4.04 -4.51
CA TYR A 108 -6.22 3.06 -5.27
C TYR A 108 -5.26 3.74 -6.25
N VAL A 109 -4.25 3.02 -6.68
CA VAL A 109 -3.40 3.44 -7.78
C VAL A 109 -3.95 2.85 -9.07
N GLY A 110 -4.37 3.74 -9.97
CA GLY A 110 -4.59 3.42 -11.35
C GLY A 110 -3.32 3.64 -12.16
N TRP A 111 -3.00 2.78 -13.13
CA TRP A 111 -1.81 2.91 -13.93
C TRP A 111 -2.00 2.52 -15.39
N MET A 112 -1.14 3.12 -16.21
CA MET A 112 -1.06 2.87 -17.64
C MET A 112 0.40 2.76 -18.10
N PRO A 113 0.73 1.93 -19.10
CA PRO A 113 2.02 1.97 -19.76
C PRO A 113 2.19 3.27 -20.54
N THR A 114 3.42 3.68 -20.78
CA THR A 114 3.72 4.84 -21.61
C THR A 114 4.86 4.55 -22.60
N VAL A 115 5.08 5.46 -23.55
CA VAL A 115 6.08 5.23 -24.60
C VAL A 115 7.51 5.44 -24.10
N LEU A 116 7.75 6.47 -23.30
CA LEU A 116 9.11 6.87 -22.88
C LEU A 116 9.42 6.47 -21.44
N THR A 117 8.44 6.54 -20.54
CA THR A 117 8.59 6.04 -19.19
C THR A 117 7.90 4.67 -19.08
N PRO A 118 8.30 3.78 -18.15
CA PRO A 118 7.73 2.44 -18.11
C PRO A 118 6.24 2.44 -17.76
N PHE A 119 5.76 3.43 -17.02
CA PHE A 119 4.36 3.57 -16.63
C PHE A 119 4.05 4.98 -16.12
N GLN A 120 2.76 5.28 -15.96
CA GLN A 120 2.25 6.42 -15.20
C GLN A 120 1.27 5.91 -14.15
N ASN A 121 1.43 6.40 -12.92
CA ASN A 121 0.52 6.13 -11.80
C ASN A 121 -0.29 7.37 -11.47
N HIS A 122 -1.54 7.14 -11.06
CA HIS A 122 -2.47 8.15 -10.60
C HIS A 122 -3.28 7.62 -9.42
N VAL A 123 -3.77 8.49 -8.56
CA VAL A 123 -4.63 8.10 -7.43
C VAL A 123 -6.08 8.24 -7.83
N GLY A 124 -6.81 7.13 -7.81
CA GLY A 124 -8.25 7.06 -7.99
C GLY A 124 -8.98 6.88 -6.66
N LEU A 125 -10.28 7.08 -6.69
CA LEU A 125 -11.18 6.84 -5.57
C LEU A 125 -12.37 5.99 -6.03
N ALA A 126 -12.58 4.87 -5.36
CA ALA A 126 -13.76 4.06 -5.48
C ALA A 126 -14.59 4.13 -4.19
N VAL A 127 -15.89 4.01 -4.32
CA VAL A 127 -16.84 4.01 -3.22
C VAL A 127 -17.64 2.71 -3.22
N ARG A 128 -17.97 2.22 -2.03
CA ARG A 128 -18.86 1.08 -1.81
C ARG A 128 -19.81 1.41 -0.67
N GLU A 129 -21.09 1.40 -0.95
CA GLU A 129 -22.15 1.45 0.06
C GLU A 129 -22.31 0.07 0.73
N SER A 130 -22.98 0.01 1.88
CA SER A 130 -23.17 -1.24 2.62
C SER A 130 -23.84 -2.30 1.74
N GLY A 131 -23.21 -3.48 1.62
CA GLY A 131 -23.70 -4.60 0.80
C GLY A 131 -23.54 -4.42 -0.72
N GLY A 132 -23.03 -3.29 -1.20
CA GLY A 132 -22.83 -2.99 -2.62
C GLY A 132 -21.48 -3.44 -3.18
N GLU A 133 -21.28 -3.16 -4.46
CA GLU A 133 -20.02 -3.34 -5.16
C GLU A 133 -19.17 -2.06 -5.17
N TRP A 134 -17.87 -2.20 -5.42
CA TRP A 134 -16.99 -1.07 -5.61
C TRP A 134 -17.28 -0.38 -6.96
N ARG A 135 -17.52 0.92 -6.94
CA ARG A 135 -17.66 1.75 -8.14
C ARG A 135 -16.71 2.94 -8.09
N ARG A 136 -16.17 3.34 -9.22
CA ARG A 136 -15.37 4.57 -9.33
C ARG A 136 -16.21 5.78 -8.94
N LEU A 137 -15.68 6.62 -8.05
CA LEU A 137 -16.33 7.90 -7.73
C LEU A 137 -16.13 8.91 -8.87
N SER A 138 -14.97 8.85 -9.53
CA SER A 138 -14.60 9.73 -10.65
C SER A 138 -13.93 8.91 -11.75
N ARG A 139 -14.13 9.32 -13.00
CA ARG A 139 -13.39 8.81 -14.17
C ARG A 139 -12.00 9.44 -14.29
N ALA A 140 -11.74 10.53 -13.57
CA ALA A 140 -10.44 11.20 -13.48
C ALA A 140 -9.77 10.92 -12.14
N PRO A 141 -8.42 11.02 -12.07
CA PRO A 141 -7.69 10.93 -10.80
C PRO A 141 -8.17 11.99 -9.80
N ILE A 142 -8.25 11.64 -8.51
CA ILE A 142 -8.60 12.59 -7.44
C ILE A 142 -7.43 13.49 -7.02
N LEU A 143 -6.19 13.07 -7.32
CA LEU A 143 -4.99 13.88 -7.20
C LEU A 143 -4.47 14.22 -8.61
N PRO A 144 -4.93 15.30 -9.23
CA PRO A 144 -4.45 15.70 -10.55
C PRO A 144 -2.99 16.15 -10.47
N ARG A 145 -2.30 16.19 -11.61
CA ARG A 145 -0.97 16.78 -11.72
C ARG A 145 -1.01 18.27 -11.39
N THR A 146 0.06 18.74 -10.75
CA THR A 146 0.32 20.15 -10.47
C THR A 146 1.79 20.42 -10.76
N ASP A 147 2.23 21.67 -10.69
CA ASP A 147 3.64 22.02 -10.86
C ASP A 147 4.54 21.34 -9.81
N ASP A 148 4.02 21.12 -8.60
CA ASP A 148 4.74 20.44 -7.53
C ASP A 148 4.72 18.89 -7.66
N ASP A 149 3.72 18.32 -8.31
CA ASP A 149 3.48 16.89 -8.51
C ASP A 149 3.25 16.56 -9.99
N TYR A 150 4.17 16.98 -10.85
CA TYR A 150 3.98 16.94 -12.31
C TYR A 150 4.29 15.57 -12.95
N LEU A 151 4.96 14.67 -12.24
CA LEU A 151 5.32 13.35 -12.79
C LEU A 151 4.22 12.32 -12.53
N SER A 152 4.38 11.52 -11.50
CA SER A 152 3.52 10.40 -11.16
C SER A 152 3.20 10.42 -9.67
N ILE A 153 2.00 10.04 -9.29
CA ILE A 153 1.55 9.95 -7.90
C ILE A 153 1.13 8.51 -7.64
N GLY A 154 1.73 7.91 -6.62
CA GLY A 154 1.52 6.49 -6.32
C GLY A 154 0.65 6.24 -5.09
N SER A 155 0.98 5.15 -4.39
CA SER A 155 0.24 4.64 -3.23
C SER A 155 0.03 5.66 -2.12
N THR A 156 -1.10 5.53 -1.44
CA THR A 156 -1.53 6.41 -0.37
C THR A 156 -1.72 5.65 0.95
N ALA A 157 -1.64 6.38 2.06
CA ALA A 157 -2.25 6.04 3.34
C ALA A 157 -3.18 7.17 3.74
N VAL A 158 -4.38 6.86 4.17
CA VAL A 158 -5.39 7.86 4.52
C VAL A 158 -5.96 7.57 5.90
N LEU A 159 -6.01 8.57 6.75
CA LEU A 159 -6.70 8.52 8.03
C LEU A 159 -7.81 9.57 8.07
N ARG A 160 -9.02 9.13 8.42
CA ARG A 160 -10.12 10.00 8.76
C ARG A 160 -10.04 10.34 10.25
N GLN A 161 -10.09 11.64 10.56
CA GLN A 161 -10.17 12.17 11.92
C GLN A 161 -11.51 12.89 12.10
N PRO A 162 -11.91 13.26 13.31
CA PRO A 162 -13.23 13.91 13.54
C PRO A 162 -13.44 15.20 12.74
N ASP A 163 -12.38 15.96 12.51
CA ASP A 163 -12.42 17.29 11.89
C ASP A 163 -11.83 17.34 10.47
N ARG A 164 -11.09 16.32 10.06
CA ARG A 164 -10.39 16.32 8.76
C ARG A 164 -9.94 14.92 8.34
N TRP A 165 -9.57 14.83 7.07
CA TRP A 165 -8.89 13.69 6.48
C TRP A 165 -7.42 14.03 6.23
N ARG A 166 -6.53 13.08 6.45
CA ARG A 166 -5.10 13.21 6.18
C ARG A 166 -4.64 12.12 5.25
N MET A 167 -3.80 12.49 4.29
CA MET A 167 -3.22 11.56 3.33
C MET A 167 -1.71 11.71 3.31
N TRP A 168 -1.03 10.58 3.29
CA TRP A 168 0.38 10.48 2.95
C TRP A 168 0.46 9.74 1.63
N TYR A 169 1.13 10.33 0.62
CA TYR A 169 1.14 9.78 -0.72
C TYR A 169 2.53 9.76 -1.34
N THR A 170 2.79 8.76 -2.18
CA THR A 170 4.02 8.65 -2.96
C THR A 170 4.01 9.66 -4.10
N CYS A 171 5.02 10.51 -4.17
CA CYS A 171 5.21 11.49 -5.24
C CYS A 171 6.54 11.24 -5.96
N PHE A 172 6.50 11.10 -7.28
CA PHE A 172 7.69 10.90 -8.10
C PHE A 172 8.42 12.23 -8.31
N ARG A 173 9.73 12.22 -8.06
CA ARG A 173 10.64 13.34 -8.24
C ARG A 173 11.44 13.24 -9.55
N ARG A 174 11.73 12.01 -9.96
CA ARG A 174 12.53 11.72 -11.15
C ARG A 174 12.27 10.29 -11.64
N TRP A 175 12.19 10.11 -12.95
CA TRP A 175 12.29 8.80 -13.58
C TRP A 175 13.76 8.37 -13.73
N GLY A 176 14.01 7.08 -13.86
CA GLY A 176 15.30 6.55 -14.29
C GLY A 176 15.70 7.13 -15.67
N GLN A 177 16.98 7.22 -15.94
CA GLN A 177 17.49 7.88 -17.15
C GLN A 177 17.29 7.05 -18.43
N SER A 178 16.99 5.75 -18.30
CA SER A 178 16.71 4.85 -19.42
C SER A 178 15.66 3.82 -19.02
N ALA A 179 15.10 3.11 -20.01
CA ALA A 179 14.12 2.05 -19.77
C ALA A 179 14.65 0.90 -18.86
N GLY A 180 15.97 0.70 -18.82
CA GLY A 180 16.63 -0.27 -17.93
C GLY A 180 17.09 0.27 -16.58
N ASP A 181 16.99 1.60 -16.33
CA ASP A 181 17.37 2.20 -15.06
C ASP A 181 16.20 2.12 -14.06
N PRO A 182 16.26 1.25 -13.03
CA PRO A 182 15.19 1.11 -12.06
C PRO A 182 15.16 2.24 -11.02
N LYS A 183 16.06 3.21 -11.07
CA LYS A 183 16.23 4.25 -10.06
C LYS A 183 15.21 5.39 -10.22
N HIS A 184 13.94 5.05 -10.17
CA HIS A 184 12.87 6.04 -10.07
C HIS A 184 12.87 6.63 -8.66
N VAL A 185 13.12 7.93 -8.55
CA VAL A 185 13.17 8.61 -7.25
C VAL A 185 11.77 9.12 -6.91
N TYR A 186 11.26 8.67 -5.79
CA TYR A 186 10.02 9.18 -5.21
C TYR A 186 10.10 9.27 -3.69
N VAL A 187 9.26 10.14 -3.14
CA VAL A 187 9.20 10.53 -1.73
C VAL A 187 7.78 10.38 -1.21
N ILE A 188 7.60 10.47 0.10
CA ILE A 188 6.26 10.55 0.69
C ILE A 188 5.95 12.00 1.03
N LYS A 189 4.85 12.52 0.47
CA LYS A 189 4.29 13.84 0.73
C LYS A 189 2.99 13.77 1.52
N PHE A 190 2.51 14.93 1.96
CA PHE A 190 1.32 15.12 2.79
C PHE A 190 0.21 15.88 2.07
N ALA A 191 -1.05 15.54 2.37
CA ALA A 191 -2.23 16.30 1.97
C ALA A 191 -3.33 16.23 3.04
N GLU A 192 -4.20 17.25 3.07
CA GLU A 192 -5.38 17.31 3.94
C GLU A 192 -6.65 17.55 3.14
N SER A 193 -7.78 17.09 3.69
CA SER A 193 -9.10 17.25 3.10
C SER A 193 -10.17 17.39 4.19
N VAL A 194 -11.30 18.00 3.87
CA VAL A 194 -12.49 18.04 4.73
C VAL A 194 -13.49 16.94 4.40
N ASP A 195 -13.44 16.39 3.19
CA ASP A 195 -14.40 15.42 2.65
C ASP A 195 -13.78 14.07 2.20
N GLY A 196 -12.43 13.99 2.16
CA GLY A 196 -11.70 12.84 1.63
C GLY A 196 -11.68 12.76 0.10
N ILE A 197 -12.20 13.76 -0.60
CA ILE A 197 -12.32 13.81 -2.07
C ILE A 197 -11.47 14.94 -2.65
N GLN A 198 -11.64 16.14 -2.13
CA GLN A 198 -10.87 17.32 -2.52
C GLN A 198 -9.68 17.51 -1.57
N TRP A 199 -8.46 17.53 -2.12
CA TRP A 199 -7.23 17.52 -1.32
C TRP A 199 -6.40 18.78 -1.49
N THR A 200 -6.06 19.42 -0.39
CA THR A 200 -5.05 20.48 -0.32
C THR A 200 -3.67 19.85 -0.12
N ARG A 201 -2.73 20.18 -0.99
CA ARG A 201 -1.35 19.67 -1.00
C ARG A 201 -0.37 20.81 -0.74
N PRO A 202 0.20 20.94 0.47
CA PRO A 202 1.13 22.02 0.82
C PRO A 202 2.55 21.83 0.28
N ASN A 203 2.80 20.85 -0.58
CA ASN A 203 4.12 20.43 -1.09
C ASN A 203 5.10 20.01 0.02
N HIS A 204 4.60 19.56 1.16
CA HIS A 204 5.41 19.12 2.29
C HIS A 204 5.90 17.68 2.09
N VAL A 205 7.23 17.46 2.23
CA VAL A 205 7.86 16.15 2.17
C VAL A 205 7.98 15.57 3.56
N CYS A 206 7.30 14.46 3.80
CA CYS A 206 7.31 13.74 5.08
C CYS A 206 8.54 12.83 5.22
N ILE A 207 8.82 12.03 4.18
CA ILE A 207 9.94 11.08 4.16
C ILE A 207 10.67 11.20 2.82
N ASP A 208 11.99 11.36 2.89
CA ASP A 208 12.92 11.38 1.75
C ASP A 208 14.03 10.34 1.93
N GLY A 209 14.82 10.09 0.88
CA GLY A 209 16.03 9.28 0.92
C GLY A 209 17.09 9.91 1.85
N ARG A 210 17.86 9.08 2.55
CA ARG A 210 18.96 9.51 3.41
C ARG A 210 20.26 9.72 2.64
N SER A 211 20.37 9.12 1.47
CA SER A 211 21.53 9.23 0.60
C SER A 211 21.10 9.05 -0.88
N PRO A 212 21.97 9.38 -1.85
CA PRO A 212 21.70 9.17 -3.26
C PRO A 212 21.49 7.70 -3.66
N GLU A 213 21.94 6.77 -2.84
CA GLU A 213 21.77 5.31 -3.05
C GLU A 213 20.38 4.85 -2.61
N GLU A 214 19.69 5.60 -1.74
CA GLU A 214 18.30 5.35 -1.37
C GLU A 214 17.36 6.04 -2.36
N PHE A 215 16.46 5.27 -2.92
CA PHE A 215 15.44 5.76 -3.83
C PHE A 215 14.13 4.98 -3.60
N SER A 216 13.08 5.30 -4.32
CA SER A 216 11.81 4.58 -4.23
C SER A 216 11.19 4.56 -2.82
N ILE A 217 11.11 5.74 -2.18
CA ILE A 217 10.49 5.91 -0.86
C ILE A 217 8.97 5.99 -1.01
N GLY A 218 8.25 4.93 -0.67
CA GLY A 218 6.81 4.92 -0.90
C GLY A 218 6.05 3.85 -0.13
N ARG A 219 4.79 3.66 -0.49
CA ARG A 219 3.84 2.77 0.18
C ARG A 219 3.81 3.03 1.69
N PRO A 220 3.41 4.24 2.12
CA PRO A 220 3.18 4.51 3.53
C PRO A 220 2.07 3.62 4.09
N SER A 221 2.26 3.12 5.30
CA SER A 221 1.24 2.49 6.13
C SER A 221 1.20 3.24 7.44
N VAL A 222 0.17 4.06 7.63
CA VAL A 222 0.09 4.97 8.77
C VAL A 222 -1.04 4.56 9.70
N LEU A 223 -0.76 4.55 10.99
CA LEU A 223 -1.76 4.45 12.04
C LEU A 223 -1.49 5.48 13.15
N ARG A 224 -2.52 5.80 13.94
CA ARG A 224 -2.39 6.64 15.13
C ARG A 224 -2.62 5.78 16.37
N GLN A 225 -1.63 5.76 17.27
CA GLN A 225 -1.68 5.00 18.51
C GLN A 225 -1.02 5.79 19.62
N ASP A 226 -1.62 5.79 20.82
CA ASP A 226 -1.10 6.46 22.02
C ASP A 226 -0.73 7.94 21.80
N GLY A 227 -1.53 8.65 20.99
CA GLY A 227 -1.33 10.06 20.66
C GLY A 227 -0.34 10.34 19.52
N LEU A 228 0.43 9.36 19.10
CA LEU A 228 1.45 9.47 18.04
C LEU A 228 0.98 8.86 16.72
N TYR A 229 1.52 9.37 15.63
CA TYR A 229 1.44 8.75 14.31
C TYR A 229 2.65 7.86 14.10
N HIS A 230 2.41 6.67 13.59
CA HIS A 230 3.41 5.68 13.24
C HIS A 230 3.29 5.36 11.75
N MET A 231 4.41 5.37 11.03
CA MET A 231 4.46 5.05 9.61
C MET A 231 5.50 3.97 9.36
N TRP A 232 5.08 2.88 8.76
CA TRP A 232 5.98 1.97 8.05
C TRP A 232 5.92 2.30 6.57
N PHE A 233 7.04 2.28 5.91
CA PHE A 233 7.14 2.61 4.49
C PHE A 233 8.17 1.72 3.82
N SER A 234 8.16 1.65 2.50
CA SER A 234 9.18 0.95 1.74
C SER A 234 10.24 1.92 1.25
N TYR A 235 11.49 1.53 1.30
CA TYR A 235 12.58 2.22 0.63
C TYR A 235 13.47 1.23 -0.10
N ARG A 236 14.15 1.66 -1.13
CA ARG A 236 15.03 0.83 -1.93
C ARG A 236 16.44 1.43 -1.98
N GLY A 237 17.42 0.58 -1.68
CA GLY A 237 18.81 0.73 -2.04
C GLY A 237 19.18 -0.32 -3.08
N ALA A 238 19.99 -1.31 -2.73
CA ALA A 238 20.18 -2.49 -3.58
C ALA A 238 18.88 -3.28 -3.71
N GLU A 239 18.25 -3.57 -2.57
CA GLU A 239 16.95 -4.24 -2.49
C GLU A 239 15.99 -3.47 -1.57
N TYR A 240 14.70 -3.82 -1.65
CA TYR A 240 13.69 -3.19 -0.81
C TYR A 240 13.80 -3.58 0.65
N ARG A 241 13.58 -2.59 1.52
CA ARG A 241 13.44 -2.74 2.98
C ARG A 241 12.22 -1.98 3.46
N ILE A 242 11.77 -2.32 4.67
CA ILE A 242 10.71 -1.59 5.38
C ILE A 242 11.38 -0.65 6.36
N GLY A 243 11.12 0.64 6.20
CA GLY A 243 11.51 1.70 7.12
C GLY A 243 10.42 2.03 8.11
N TYR A 244 10.76 2.82 9.12
CA TYR A 244 9.86 3.30 10.13
C TYR A 244 10.10 4.77 10.46
N ALA A 245 9.00 5.48 10.72
CA ALA A 245 9.02 6.84 11.22
C ALA A 245 7.86 7.07 12.20
N TRP A 246 8.00 8.07 13.06
CA TRP A 246 6.93 8.52 13.95
C TRP A 246 6.78 10.04 13.89
N SER A 247 5.60 10.54 14.29
CA SER A 247 5.28 11.96 14.30
C SER A 247 4.26 12.29 15.39
N GLU A 248 4.37 13.45 16.01
CA GLU A 248 3.37 13.97 16.95
C GLU A 248 2.18 14.61 16.22
N ASN A 249 2.44 15.27 15.10
CA ASN A 249 1.45 16.05 14.36
C ASN A 249 1.02 15.41 13.02
N GLY A 250 1.67 14.32 12.59
CA GLY A 250 1.42 13.63 11.33
C GLY A 250 1.96 14.36 10.09
N VAL A 251 2.67 15.47 10.27
CA VAL A 251 3.25 16.30 9.19
C VAL A 251 4.78 16.18 9.22
N ASP A 252 5.38 16.48 10.38
CA ASP A 252 6.81 16.40 10.59
C ASP A 252 7.20 15.04 11.17
N TRP A 253 8.07 14.31 10.49
CA TRP A 253 8.37 12.92 10.81
C TRP A 253 9.81 12.70 11.23
N THR A 254 9.99 11.92 12.29
CA THR A 254 11.30 11.42 12.71
C THR A 254 11.50 10.01 12.17
N ARG A 255 12.36 9.87 11.17
CA ARG A 255 12.68 8.57 10.52
C ARG A 255 13.67 7.77 11.37
N ARG A 256 13.29 6.55 11.76
CA ARG A 256 14.03 5.62 12.62
C ARG A 256 13.91 4.18 12.10
N ASP A 257 14.57 3.87 10.97
CA ASP A 257 14.49 2.55 10.33
C ASP A 257 15.00 1.41 11.23
N ASP A 258 15.90 1.73 12.16
CA ASP A 258 16.36 0.83 13.22
C ASP A 258 15.24 0.32 14.12
N LEU A 259 14.11 1.01 14.13
CA LEU A 259 12.90 0.65 14.88
C LEU A 259 11.79 0.02 14.02
N ALA A 260 12.05 -0.28 12.75
CA ALA A 260 11.06 -0.94 11.89
C ALA A 260 10.62 -2.31 12.44
N GLY A 261 11.51 -2.98 13.16
CA GLY A 261 11.23 -4.21 13.91
C GLY A 261 11.12 -5.46 13.05
N ILE A 262 11.32 -5.36 11.73
CA ILE A 262 11.27 -6.47 10.77
C ILE A 262 12.40 -6.31 9.75
N ASP A 263 12.98 -7.43 9.34
CA ASP A 263 13.99 -7.49 8.27
C ASP A 263 13.81 -8.76 7.43
N VAL A 264 14.62 -8.93 6.39
CA VAL A 264 14.64 -10.13 5.55
C VAL A 264 14.94 -11.39 6.36
N SER A 265 14.46 -12.52 5.89
CA SER A 265 14.79 -13.83 6.46
C SER A 265 16.17 -14.30 5.97
N ALA A 266 16.81 -15.22 6.67
CA ALA A 266 18.10 -15.77 6.26
C ALA A 266 18.03 -16.56 4.94
N ARG A 267 16.84 -17.06 4.57
CA ARG A 267 16.58 -17.81 3.34
C ARG A 267 15.09 -17.82 3.01
N GLY A 268 14.74 -18.11 1.76
CA GLY A 268 13.37 -18.34 1.31
C GLY A 268 12.78 -17.14 0.58
N TRP A 269 11.45 -17.08 0.53
CA TRP A 269 10.65 -16.19 -0.28
C TRP A 269 10.75 -14.67 0.10
N ASP A 270 11.33 -14.36 1.25
CA ASP A 270 11.50 -12.99 1.78
C ASP A 270 12.95 -12.76 2.27
N SER A 271 13.94 -13.42 1.66
CA SER A 271 15.35 -13.36 2.05
C SER A 271 16.16 -12.28 1.33
N GLU A 272 15.69 -11.80 0.19
CA GLU A 272 16.38 -10.76 -0.58
C GLU A 272 15.79 -9.38 -0.29
N GLY A 273 14.47 -9.27 -0.28
CA GLY A 273 13.75 -8.02 -0.07
C GLY A 273 12.41 -8.19 0.61
N ILE A 274 12.02 -7.17 1.38
CA ILE A 274 10.68 -7.03 1.96
C ILE A 274 10.16 -5.61 1.72
N CYS A 275 8.87 -5.49 1.37
CA CYS A 275 8.28 -4.19 1.07
C CYS A 275 6.75 -4.15 1.21
N TYR A 276 6.16 -3.00 0.93
CA TYR A 276 4.72 -2.75 0.80
C TYR A 276 3.91 -3.21 2.00
N SER A 277 4.44 -2.88 3.19
CA SER A 277 3.80 -3.22 4.46
C SER A 277 2.43 -2.55 4.61
N HIS A 278 1.54 -3.27 5.26
CA HIS A 278 0.29 -2.72 5.81
C HIS A 278 0.14 -3.19 7.25
N VAL A 279 0.12 -2.23 8.18
CA VAL A 279 -0.04 -2.50 9.62
C VAL A 279 -1.49 -2.25 10.01
N PHE A 280 -2.07 -3.21 10.71
CA PHE A 280 -3.45 -3.15 11.19
C PHE A 280 -3.60 -3.77 12.57
N ARG A 281 -4.66 -3.39 13.28
CA ARG A 281 -5.03 -4.02 14.55
C ARG A 281 -6.12 -5.06 14.32
N TRP A 282 -5.95 -6.23 14.93
CA TRP A 282 -6.98 -7.24 15.00
C TRP A 282 -7.01 -7.82 16.43
N LYS A 283 -8.18 -7.75 17.06
CA LYS A 283 -8.33 -8.01 18.52
C LYS A 283 -7.34 -7.12 19.31
N ASP A 284 -6.54 -7.70 20.16
CA ASP A 284 -5.59 -6.98 21.02
C ASP A 284 -4.16 -6.91 20.47
N ALA A 285 -3.93 -7.37 19.25
CA ALA A 285 -2.61 -7.41 18.63
C ALA A 285 -2.52 -6.57 17.35
N PHE A 286 -1.32 -6.11 17.03
CA PHE A 286 -0.98 -5.53 15.75
C PHE A 286 -0.39 -6.58 14.83
N TYR A 287 -0.80 -6.52 13.57
CA TYR A 287 -0.31 -7.38 12.50
C TYR A 287 0.26 -6.55 11.37
N MET A 288 1.21 -7.11 10.65
CA MET A 288 1.79 -6.52 9.44
C MET A 288 1.68 -7.52 8.29
N LEU A 289 0.99 -7.12 7.23
CA LEU A 289 1.10 -7.76 5.92
C LEU A 289 2.32 -7.16 5.20
N TYR A 290 3.11 -7.97 4.50
CA TYR A 290 4.27 -7.50 3.74
C TYR A 290 4.54 -8.38 2.53
N CYS A 291 5.09 -7.78 1.46
CA CYS A 291 5.55 -8.51 0.28
C CYS A 291 6.97 -9.02 0.49
N GLY A 292 7.27 -10.20 -0.01
CA GLY A 292 8.60 -10.77 -0.06
C GLY A 292 9.42 -10.32 -1.27
N ASN A 293 10.36 -11.17 -1.69
CA ASN A 293 11.28 -10.92 -2.81
C ASN A 293 10.53 -10.48 -4.08
N HIS A 294 11.21 -9.68 -4.90
CA HIS A 294 10.70 -9.20 -6.18
C HIS A 294 9.35 -8.47 -6.04
N TYR A 295 9.19 -7.72 -4.94
CA TYR A 295 8.03 -6.87 -4.55
C TYR A 295 6.65 -7.57 -4.50
N GLY A 296 6.58 -8.89 -4.30
CA GLY A 296 5.34 -9.67 -4.23
C GLY A 296 5.22 -10.76 -5.32
N ARG A 297 6.20 -10.91 -6.21
CA ARG A 297 6.26 -12.08 -7.11
C ARG A 297 6.42 -13.38 -6.32
N ASP A 298 7.15 -13.34 -5.20
CA ASP A 298 7.35 -14.50 -4.32
C ASP A 298 6.26 -14.58 -3.23
N GLY A 299 5.36 -13.62 -3.19
CA GLY A 299 4.15 -13.68 -2.38
C GLY A 299 4.04 -12.64 -1.26
N LEU A 300 2.98 -12.84 -0.47
CA LEU A 300 2.56 -12.01 0.66
C LEU A 300 2.69 -12.78 1.96
N GLY A 301 3.22 -12.15 3.00
CA GLY A 301 3.34 -12.71 4.34
C GLY A 301 2.59 -11.92 5.39
N LEU A 302 2.46 -12.56 6.55
CA LEU A 302 1.90 -11.98 7.76
C LEU A 302 2.94 -12.04 8.88
N ALA A 303 2.99 -10.99 9.69
CA ALA A 303 3.75 -10.94 10.93
C ALA A 303 2.89 -10.37 12.05
N VAL A 304 3.16 -10.75 13.30
CA VAL A 304 2.50 -10.24 14.50
C VAL A 304 3.52 -9.47 15.34
N LEU A 305 3.06 -8.37 15.94
CA LEU A 305 3.88 -7.58 16.85
C LEU A 305 4.01 -8.29 18.19
N ASN A 306 5.23 -8.56 18.62
CA ASN A 306 5.48 -9.07 19.98
C ASN A 306 5.13 -8.01 21.02
N GLN A 307 4.40 -8.40 22.04
CA GLN A 307 4.09 -7.57 23.21
C GLN A 307 5.28 -7.41 24.14
#